data_5a18bfa547316356587b29bb51913351
#
_entry.id   5a18bfa547316356587b29bb51913351
#
_cell.length_a   1.000
_cell.length_b   1.000
_cell.length_c   1.000
_cell.angle_alpha   90.00
_cell.angle_beta   90.00
_cell.angle_gamma   90.00
#
_symmetry.space_group_name_H-M   'P 1'
#
loop_
_entity.id
_entity.type
_entity.pdbx_description
1 polymer ?
#
loop_
_entity_poly.entity_id
_entity_poly.type
_entity_poly.pdbx_seq_one_letter_code
_entity_poly.pdbx_strand_id
1 'polypeptide(L)'
;MLGMALAALDGTVVSTAVPQIVGDLGGLSVFSWLFSGYLLAVTVTLPVYGKLSDTFGRKPVLISGIVLFLIGSVLCASAWDMYSLIAFRVVQGLGGGALQGTVQTIAADLYPLKERPRIQARLSSVWATAAVAGPAAGGLLAGYADWRWIFLVNLPVGAAALWLINRYLVEPGRPLGDGGGNGSGADAGSGSGSDAGAASDGTRPRTRPRPRVSVDWAGALAIFGTGTLLLTALVQGGVAWPWFSAPSLGLFGGAAALGALTVLIERRAAEPIIPGWVWRRRTIAAVNLALGALGLLMVAPTVFLPTYAQAVLGLGPIAAGFVLSAMTLSWPVTAALSNRVYTRIGFRLTAVLGMTGALLILLAFPLLPFPGEPWQPALLMLLLGGALGFFQLPLIVGVQSTVPYEERGTTTASVLFVRQVGQSVGAALFGAVANGVLAARLGAESGDLDGLVRSLETPGSLTGQAADHLRRAVDAAVDYVYLGAAAAAALALLALLTLAPRRFPVLKEQQDGQDELDGQGGQDERSGARPAG
;
A
#
# COMPACT_ATOMS: atom_id res chain seq x y z
N MET A 1 -4.10 9.35 -10.51
CA MET A 1 -3.20 8.42 -11.20
C MET A 1 -1.75 8.88 -11.22
N LEU A 2 -1.43 10.10 -11.67
CA LEU A 2 -0.04 10.59 -11.68
C LEU A 2 0.64 10.56 -10.31
N GLY A 3 -0.06 10.92 -9.22
CA GLY A 3 0.49 10.81 -7.87
C GLY A 3 0.87 9.37 -7.48
N MET A 4 0.08 8.38 -7.90
CA MET A 4 0.41 6.97 -7.70
C MET A 4 1.59 6.53 -8.57
N ALA A 5 1.66 7.05 -9.82
CA ALA A 5 2.76 6.76 -10.72
C ALA A 5 4.10 7.27 -10.17
N LEU A 6 4.10 8.46 -9.54
CA LEU A 6 5.28 9.00 -8.86
C LEU A 6 5.84 8.02 -7.83
N ALA A 7 5.00 7.57 -6.89
CA ALA A 7 5.43 6.66 -5.84
C ALA A 7 5.84 5.27 -6.39
N ALA A 8 5.15 4.79 -7.42
CA ALA A 8 5.40 3.48 -8.02
C ALA A 8 6.68 3.45 -8.85
N LEU A 9 6.93 4.48 -9.67
CA LEU A 9 8.14 4.60 -10.48
C LEU A 9 9.38 4.77 -9.60
N ASP A 10 9.30 5.67 -8.61
CA ASP A 10 10.40 5.93 -7.69
C ASP A 10 10.88 4.65 -7.00
N GLY A 11 9.95 3.82 -6.51
CA GLY A 11 10.29 2.55 -5.86
C GLY A 11 10.97 1.53 -6.76
N THR A 12 10.70 1.54 -8.07
CA THR A 12 11.21 0.53 -9.02
C THR A 12 12.44 1.00 -9.80
N VAL A 13 12.53 2.30 -10.13
CA VAL A 13 13.64 2.88 -10.90
C VAL A 13 14.94 2.86 -10.11
N VAL A 14 14.89 3.14 -8.80
CA VAL A 14 16.08 3.20 -7.93
C VAL A 14 16.80 1.85 -7.84
N SER A 15 16.05 0.72 -7.88
CA SER A 15 16.63 -0.62 -7.72
C SER A 15 17.66 -0.98 -8.80
N THR A 16 17.50 -0.45 -10.01
CA THR A 16 18.41 -0.72 -11.13
C THR A 16 19.66 0.15 -11.17
N ALA A 17 19.65 1.27 -10.42
CA ALA A 17 20.77 2.19 -10.34
C ALA A 17 21.68 1.94 -9.13
N VAL A 18 21.37 0.95 -8.28
CA VAL A 18 22.18 0.64 -7.08
C VAL A 18 23.67 0.50 -7.39
N PRO A 19 24.12 -0.24 -8.43
CA PRO A 19 25.55 -0.39 -8.72
C PRO A 19 26.24 0.95 -8.99
N GLN A 20 25.59 1.85 -9.73
CA GLN A 20 26.13 3.18 -10.05
C GLN A 20 26.15 4.09 -8.82
N ILE A 21 25.08 4.09 -8.02
CA ILE A 21 24.98 4.85 -6.77
C ILE A 21 26.08 4.42 -5.80
N VAL A 22 26.25 3.11 -5.60
CA VAL A 22 27.28 2.55 -4.71
C VAL A 22 28.67 2.83 -5.26
N GLY A 23 28.87 2.78 -6.57
CA GLY A 23 30.13 3.10 -7.23
C GLY A 23 30.55 4.56 -7.02
N ASP A 24 29.58 5.49 -7.04
CA ASP A 24 29.83 6.95 -6.93
C ASP A 24 29.92 7.42 -5.47
N LEU A 25 28.99 6.97 -4.60
CA LEU A 25 28.87 7.43 -3.21
C LEU A 25 29.52 6.47 -2.19
N GLY A 26 29.95 5.28 -2.61
CA GLY A 26 30.40 4.23 -1.68
C GLY A 26 29.27 3.67 -0.83
N GLY A 27 29.60 3.13 0.35
CA GLY A 27 28.62 2.73 1.38
C GLY A 27 27.85 1.45 1.08
N LEU A 28 28.50 0.44 0.45
CA LEU A 28 27.90 -0.87 0.17
C LEU A 28 27.28 -1.54 1.42
N SER A 29 27.88 -1.34 2.59
CA SER A 29 27.37 -1.92 3.85
C SER A 29 26.03 -1.35 4.34
N VAL A 30 25.68 -0.15 3.87
CA VAL A 30 24.46 0.57 4.31
C VAL A 30 23.45 0.81 3.18
N PHE A 31 23.74 0.36 1.95
CA PHE A 31 22.89 0.64 0.79
C PHE A 31 21.44 0.13 0.95
N SER A 32 21.22 -0.95 1.70
CA SER A 32 19.87 -1.48 1.96
C SER A 32 18.96 -0.47 2.66
N TRP A 33 19.54 0.48 3.41
CA TRP A 33 18.80 1.57 4.03
C TRP A 33 18.20 2.56 3.03
N LEU A 34 18.74 2.60 1.79
CA LEU A 34 18.18 3.40 0.70
C LEU A 34 16.72 3.05 0.41
N PHE A 35 16.39 1.76 0.49
CA PHE A 35 15.02 1.26 0.30
C PHE A 35 14.25 1.21 1.61
N SER A 36 14.87 0.64 2.64
CA SER A 36 14.23 0.44 3.94
C SER A 36 13.84 1.76 4.59
N GLY A 37 14.70 2.77 4.55
CA GLY A 37 14.44 4.10 5.10
C GLY A 37 13.26 4.80 4.43
N TYR A 38 13.18 4.72 3.11
CA TYR A 38 12.05 5.23 2.34
C TYR A 38 10.74 4.52 2.69
N LEU A 39 10.72 3.17 2.62
CA LEU A 39 9.52 2.37 2.91
C LEU A 39 9.05 2.55 4.34
N LEU A 40 9.98 2.66 5.28
CA LEU A 40 9.70 2.92 6.68
C LEU A 40 8.99 4.28 6.86
N ALA A 41 9.56 5.34 6.25
CA ALA A 41 8.97 6.67 6.29
C ALA A 41 7.56 6.70 5.66
N VAL A 42 7.37 6.06 4.50
CA VAL A 42 6.06 5.90 3.86
C VAL A 42 5.09 5.21 4.81
N THR A 43 5.49 4.09 5.41
CA THR A 43 4.60 3.26 6.23
C THR A 43 4.13 4.00 7.48
N VAL A 44 5.06 4.60 8.23
CA VAL A 44 4.70 5.24 9.51
C VAL A 44 3.93 6.54 9.32
N THR A 45 4.00 7.18 8.16
CA THR A 45 3.22 8.39 7.85
C THR A 45 1.81 8.11 7.36
N LEU A 46 1.49 6.88 6.92
CA LEU A 46 0.15 6.52 6.44
C LEU A 46 -0.97 6.88 7.43
N PRO A 47 -0.93 6.49 8.72
CA PRO A 47 -1.99 6.83 9.67
C PRO A 47 -2.14 8.35 9.86
N VAL A 48 -1.01 9.06 9.91
CA VAL A 48 -0.99 10.52 10.07
C VAL A 48 -1.69 11.20 8.90
N TYR A 49 -1.33 10.85 7.66
CA TYR A 49 -1.97 11.42 6.47
C TYR A 49 -3.43 11.00 6.32
N GLY A 50 -3.80 9.81 6.79
CA GLY A 50 -5.19 9.40 6.86
C GLY A 50 -6.02 10.38 7.69
N LYS A 51 -5.58 10.65 8.92
CA LYS A 51 -6.24 11.61 9.83
C LYS A 51 -6.18 13.03 9.29
N LEU A 52 -5.02 13.48 8.79
CA LEU A 52 -4.88 14.82 8.20
C LEU A 52 -5.83 15.02 7.02
N SER A 53 -6.00 14.00 6.16
CA SER A 53 -6.89 14.08 5.01
C SER A 53 -8.37 14.16 5.41
N ASP A 54 -8.76 13.48 6.49
CA ASP A 54 -10.11 13.58 7.04
C ASP A 54 -10.36 14.97 7.68
N THR A 55 -9.32 15.55 8.27
CA THR A 55 -9.39 16.80 9.02
C THR A 55 -9.32 18.05 8.13
N PHE A 56 -8.32 18.12 7.25
CA PHE A 56 -8.03 19.31 6.43
C PHE A 56 -8.57 19.21 5.00
N GLY A 57 -9.06 18.03 4.60
CA GLY A 57 -9.47 17.74 3.23
C GLY A 57 -8.39 16.96 2.45
N ARG A 58 -8.82 16.34 1.34
CA ARG A 58 -7.96 15.43 0.56
C ARG A 58 -6.97 16.20 -0.31
N LYS A 59 -7.45 17.28 -0.95
CA LYS A 59 -6.66 18.07 -1.91
C LYS A 59 -5.44 18.75 -1.27
N PRO A 60 -5.57 19.53 -0.16
CA PRO A 60 -4.40 20.18 0.44
C PRO A 60 -3.39 19.16 0.98
N VAL A 61 -3.85 18.05 1.54
CA VAL A 61 -2.96 16.98 2.07
C VAL A 61 -2.22 16.29 0.92
N LEU A 62 -2.88 16.00 -0.20
CA LEU A 62 -2.22 15.42 -1.37
C LEU A 62 -1.20 16.39 -1.98
N ILE A 63 -1.54 17.67 -2.11
CA ILE A 63 -0.62 18.71 -2.61
C ILE A 63 0.61 18.81 -1.71
N SER A 64 0.44 18.90 -0.38
CA SER A 64 1.57 18.97 0.57
C SER A 64 2.44 17.72 0.49
N GLY A 65 1.85 16.53 0.33
CA GLY A 65 2.57 15.29 0.17
C GLY A 65 3.40 15.25 -1.12
N ILE A 66 2.83 15.68 -2.26
CA ILE A 66 3.58 15.77 -3.53
C ILE A 66 4.73 16.78 -3.40
N VAL A 67 4.49 17.96 -2.84
CA VAL A 67 5.54 18.97 -2.66
C VAL A 67 6.67 18.43 -1.79
N LEU A 68 6.37 17.79 -0.66
CA LEU A 68 7.38 17.18 0.21
C LEU A 68 8.16 16.06 -0.51
N PHE A 69 7.46 15.23 -1.30
CA PHE A 69 8.08 14.19 -2.12
C PHE A 69 9.05 14.78 -3.15
N LEU A 70 8.68 15.87 -3.83
CA LEU A 70 9.53 16.54 -4.81
C LEU A 70 10.74 17.23 -4.16
N ILE A 71 10.55 17.84 -2.99
CA ILE A 71 11.68 18.37 -2.20
C ILE A 71 12.65 17.24 -1.88
N GLY A 72 12.15 16.10 -1.38
CA GLY A 72 12.97 14.91 -1.13
C GLY A 72 13.68 14.42 -2.39
N SER A 73 13.03 14.45 -3.55
CA SER A 73 13.65 14.08 -4.84
C SER A 73 14.80 14.99 -5.22
N VAL A 74 14.66 16.32 -5.07
CA VAL A 74 15.73 17.27 -5.31
C VAL A 74 16.90 17.05 -4.36
N LEU A 75 16.61 16.84 -3.07
CA LEU A 75 17.63 16.53 -2.07
C LEU A 75 18.36 15.23 -2.41
N CYS A 76 17.66 14.15 -2.80
CA CYS A 76 18.29 12.91 -3.24
C CYS A 76 19.22 13.11 -4.43
N ALA A 77 18.82 13.91 -5.42
CA ALA A 77 19.66 14.24 -6.56
C ALA A 77 20.90 15.07 -6.16
N SER A 78 20.86 15.80 -5.06
CA SER A 78 21.98 16.61 -4.55
C SER A 78 22.86 15.87 -3.52
N ALA A 79 22.62 14.59 -3.28
CA ALA A 79 23.36 13.81 -2.28
C ALA A 79 24.85 13.71 -2.61
N TRP A 80 25.69 13.85 -1.58
CA TRP A 80 27.16 13.84 -1.68
C TRP A 80 27.80 12.58 -1.08
N ASP A 81 27.05 11.81 -0.28
CA ASP A 81 27.44 10.52 0.25
C ASP A 81 26.21 9.62 0.47
N MET A 82 26.42 8.34 0.78
CA MET A 82 25.34 7.37 0.98
C MET A 82 24.45 7.72 2.17
N TYR A 83 25.00 8.29 3.25
CA TYR A 83 24.21 8.63 4.44
C TYR A 83 23.27 9.82 4.17
N SER A 84 23.75 10.84 3.44
CA SER A 84 22.91 11.96 3.01
C SER A 84 21.81 11.49 2.07
N LEU A 85 22.12 10.58 1.13
CA LEU A 85 21.11 9.99 0.25
C LEU A 85 20.04 9.23 1.04
N ILE A 86 20.42 8.40 2.01
CA ILE A 86 19.48 7.69 2.88
C ILE A 86 18.60 8.67 3.67
N ALA A 87 19.19 9.71 4.27
CA ALA A 87 18.44 10.73 5.00
C ALA A 87 17.43 11.46 4.10
N PHE A 88 17.82 11.80 2.88
CA PHE A 88 16.96 12.46 1.91
C PHE A 88 15.86 11.53 1.36
N ARG A 89 16.14 10.22 1.25
CA ARG A 89 15.13 9.20 0.96
C ARG A 89 14.07 9.09 2.06
N VAL A 90 14.45 9.25 3.33
CA VAL A 90 13.47 9.32 4.42
C VAL A 90 12.57 10.55 4.24
N VAL A 91 13.12 11.73 3.93
CA VAL A 91 12.32 12.94 3.65
C VAL A 91 11.37 12.71 2.47
N GLN A 92 11.85 12.10 1.39
CA GLN A 92 11.02 11.75 0.23
C GLN A 92 9.90 10.77 0.60
N GLY A 93 10.21 9.76 1.42
CA GLY A 93 9.25 8.77 1.93
C GLY A 93 8.15 9.40 2.79
N LEU A 94 8.46 10.44 3.58
CA LEU A 94 7.43 11.19 4.32
C LEU A 94 6.34 11.74 3.37
N GLY A 95 6.72 12.25 2.20
CA GLY A 95 5.76 12.66 1.16
C GLY A 95 5.06 11.48 0.48
N GLY A 96 5.78 10.37 0.30
CA GLY A 96 5.27 9.14 -0.35
C GLY A 96 4.07 8.53 0.38
N GLY A 97 4.01 8.61 1.72
CA GLY A 97 2.88 8.14 2.50
C GLY A 97 1.57 8.88 2.19
N ALA A 98 1.63 10.20 1.98
CA ALA A 98 0.48 10.99 1.54
C ALA A 98 -0.02 10.53 0.15
N LEU A 99 0.91 10.27 -0.79
CA LEU A 99 0.58 9.81 -2.13
C LEU A 99 -0.19 8.49 -2.10
N GLN A 100 0.28 7.52 -1.34
CA GLN A 100 -0.38 6.20 -1.27
C GLN A 100 -1.75 6.27 -0.56
N GLY A 101 -1.81 6.87 0.62
CA GLY A 101 -3.04 6.91 1.44
C GLY A 101 -4.13 7.78 0.81
N THR A 102 -3.78 9.03 0.47
CA THR A 102 -4.77 10.01 0.01
C THR A 102 -5.33 9.70 -1.38
N VAL A 103 -4.51 9.17 -2.31
CA VAL A 103 -5.01 8.79 -3.65
C VAL A 103 -6.06 7.67 -3.56
N GLN A 104 -5.86 6.70 -2.68
CA GLN A 104 -6.84 5.62 -2.45
C GLN A 104 -8.14 6.16 -1.86
N THR A 105 -8.05 7.12 -0.93
CA THR A 105 -9.23 7.75 -0.32
C THR A 105 -9.97 8.61 -1.33
N ILE A 106 -9.27 9.44 -2.12
CA ILE A 106 -9.87 10.26 -3.19
C ILE A 106 -10.61 9.38 -4.21
N ALA A 107 -10.05 8.23 -4.57
CA ALA A 107 -10.71 7.30 -5.48
C ALA A 107 -12.04 6.77 -4.91
N ALA A 108 -12.10 6.56 -3.59
CA ALA A 108 -13.33 6.15 -2.92
C ALA A 108 -14.37 7.28 -2.78
N ASP A 109 -13.91 8.53 -2.72
CA ASP A 109 -14.79 9.69 -2.53
C ASP A 109 -15.37 10.21 -3.85
N LEU A 110 -14.59 10.16 -4.95
CA LEU A 110 -15.00 10.70 -6.24
C LEU A 110 -15.87 9.74 -7.08
N TYR A 111 -15.80 8.43 -6.80
CA TYR A 111 -16.45 7.44 -7.64
C TYR A 111 -17.50 6.64 -6.86
N PRO A 112 -18.71 6.46 -7.44
CA PRO A 112 -19.74 5.63 -6.84
C PRO A 112 -19.27 4.18 -6.73
N LEU A 113 -19.90 3.42 -5.84
CA LEU A 113 -19.50 2.06 -5.47
C LEU A 113 -19.33 1.13 -6.68
N LYS A 114 -20.16 1.28 -7.71
CA LYS A 114 -20.11 0.50 -8.97
C LYS A 114 -18.85 0.76 -9.80
N GLU A 115 -18.32 1.98 -9.77
CA GLU A 115 -17.16 2.37 -10.59
C GLU A 115 -15.82 2.15 -9.88
N ARG A 116 -15.83 2.08 -8.55
CA ARG A 116 -14.61 1.88 -7.75
C ARG A 116 -13.73 0.72 -8.21
N PRO A 117 -14.25 -0.44 -8.62
CA PRO A 117 -13.42 -1.53 -9.12
C PRO A 117 -12.62 -1.17 -10.38
N ARG A 118 -13.24 -0.45 -11.32
CA ARG A 118 -12.56 0.01 -12.54
C ARG A 118 -11.44 1.00 -12.22
N ILE A 119 -11.72 1.93 -11.29
CA ILE A 119 -10.72 2.91 -10.85
C ILE A 119 -9.59 2.22 -10.10
N GLN A 120 -9.90 1.28 -9.21
CA GLN A 120 -8.91 0.51 -8.48
C GLN A 120 -8.04 -0.36 -9.41
N ALA A 121 -8.64 -0.97 -10.42
CA ALA A 121 -7.90 -1.70 -11.46
C ALA A 121 -6.94 -0.78 -12.22
N ARG A 122 -7.38 0.46 -12.57
CA ARG A 122 -6.50 1.47 -13.18
C ARG A 122 -5.38 1.93 -12.24
N LEU A 123 -5.64 2.07 -10.94
CA LEU A 123 -4.58 2.36 -9.96
C LEU A 123 -3.58 1.20 -9.85
N SER A 124 -4.07 -0.03 -9.86
CA SER A 124 -3.22 -1.23 -9.85
C SER A 124 -2.41 -1.37 -11.14
N SER A 125 -2.97 -1.01 -12.32
CA SER A 125 -2.23 -1.04 -13.58
C SER A 125 -1.07 -0.03 -13.62
N VAL A 126 -1.16 1.08 -12.89
CA VAL A 126 -0.04 2.03 -12.72
C VAL A 126 1.14 1.33 -12.04
N TRP A 127 0.90 0.55 -10.99
CA TRP A 127 1.93 -0.24 -10.32
C TRP A 127 2.52 -1.31 -11.23
N ALA A 128 1.67 -2.02 -11.99
CA ALA A 128 2.13 -3.03 -12.95
C ALA A 128 3.00 -2.40 -14.06
N THR A 129 2.60 -1.24 -14.58
CA THR A 129 3.39 -0.50 -15.58
C THR A 129 4.72 -0.03 -14.99
N ALA A 130 4.72 0.50 -13.76
CA ALA A 130 5.93 0.94 -13.09
C ALA A 130 6.90 -0.22 -12.82
N ALA A 131 6.38 -1.41 -12.50
CA ALA A 131 7.21 -2.61 -12.27
C ALA A 131 7.96 -3.06 -13.53
N VAL A 132 7.42 -2.80 -14.72
CA VAL A 132 8.05 -3.14 -16.01
C VAL A 132 8.87 -1.96 -16.56
N ALA A 133 8.28 -0.77 -16.58
CA ALA A 133 8.93 0.42 -17.14
C ALA A 133 10.01 1.00 -16.23
N GLY A 134 9.88 0.81 -14.90
CA GLY A 134 10.82 1.34 -13.92
C GLY A 134 12.25 0.83 -14.11
N PRO A 135 12.49 -0.48 -14.12
CA PRO A 135 13.83 -1.02 -14.36
C PRO A 135 14.42 -0.61 -15.70
N ALA A 136 13.60 -0.55 -16.76
CA ALA A 136 14.06 -0.11 -18.08
C ALA A 136 14.47 1.39 -18.07
N ALA A 137 13.63 2.26 -17.50
CA ALA A 137 13.92 3.68 -17.36
C ALA A 137 15.13 3.92 -16.44
N GLY A 138 15.22 3.21 -15.31
CA GLY A 138 16.31 3.32 -14.37
C GLY A 138 17.66 2.90 -14.98
N GLY A 139 17.68 1.77 -15.69
CA GLY A 139 18.86 1.29 -16.39
C GLY A 139 19.32 2.24 -17.50
N LEU A 140 18.38 2.81 -18.28
CA LEU A 140 18.70 3.81 -19.29
C LEU A 140 19.26 5.09 -18.66
N LEU A 141 18.62 5.64 -17.64
CA LEU A 141 19.05 6.87 -16.98
C LEU A 141 20.40 6.70 -16.29
N ALA A 142 20.60 5.61 -15.54
CA ALA A 142 21.84 5.34 -14.85
C ALA A 142 22.98 4.96 -15.80
N GLY A 143 22.68 4.29 -16.93
CA GLY A 143 23.69 3.83 -17.88
C GLY A 143 24.14 4.88 -18.89
N TYR A 144 23.27 5.79 -19.33
CA TYR A 144 23.56 6.77 -20.38
C TYR A 144 23.61 8.22 -19.90
N ALA A 145 23.12 8.50 -18.68
CA ALA A 145 23.18 9.83 -18.07
C ALA A 145 23.88 9.75 -16.70
N ASP A 146 23.27 10.24 -15.66
CA ASP A 146 23.73 10.16 -14.27
C ASP A 146 22.59 9.55 -13.43
N TRP A 147 22.90 8.72 -12.45
CA TRP A 147 21.90 8.13 -11.55
C TRP A 147 21.02 9.20 -10.85
N ARG A 148 21.51 10.43 -10.70
CA ARG A 148 20.76 11.56 -10.13
C ARG A 148 19.51 11.90 -10.92
N TRP A 149 19.48 11.65 -12.23
CA TRP A 149 18.30 11.83 -13.08
C TRP A 149 17.12 10.97 -12.71
N ILE A 150 17.35 9.84 -12.03
CA ILE A 150 16.29 8.97 -11.51
C ILE A 150 15.38 9.74 -10.55
N PHE A 151 15.96 10.62 -9.74
CA PHE A 151 15.20 11.46 -8.81
C PHE A 151 14.66 12.71 -9.51
N LEU A 152 15.40 13.30 -10.44
CA LEU A 152 14.98 14.50 -11.16
C LEU A 152 13.80 14.25 -12.10
N VAL A 153 13.63 13.05 -12.63
CA VAL A 153 12.45 12.66 -13.46
C VAL A 153 11.13 12.80 -12.70
N ASN A 154 11.16 12.72 -11.37
CA ASN A 154 9.99 12.95 -10.54
C ASN A 154 9.47 14.40 -10.61
N LEU A 155 10.34 15.38 -10.92
CA LEU A 155 9.96 16.80 -10.93
C LEU A 155 8.95 17.14 -12.04
N PRO A 156 9.16 16.80 -13.32
CA PRO A 156 8.17 17.10 -14.36
C PRO A 156 6.86 16.32 -14.14
N VAL A 157 6.93 15.04 -13.68
CA VAL A 157 5.75 14.24 -13.40
C VAL A 157 4.96 14.82 -12.21
N GLY A 158 5.67 15.23 -11.15
CA GLY A 158 5.07 15.85 -9.97
C GLY A 158 4.50 17.23 -10.25
N ALA A 159 5.18 18.06 -11.05
CA ALA A 159 4.67 19.36 -11.48
C ALA A 159 3.38 19.21 -12.30
N ALA A 160 3.34 18.26 -13.23
CA ALA A 160 2.13 17.93 -13.98
C ALA A 160 1.00 17.43 -13.06
N ALA A 161 1.33 16.58 -12.07
CA ALA A 161 0.36 16.11 -11.08
C ALA A 161 -0.21 17.27 -10.25
N LEU A 162 0.64 18.17 -9.75
CA LEU A 162 0.24 19.36 -8.98
C LEU A 162 -0.66 20.27 -9.81
N TRP A 163 -0.29 20.53 -11.06
CA TRP A 163 -1.09 21.37 -11.96
C TRP A 163 -2.47 20.77 -12.22
N LEU A 164 -2.54 19.46 -12.54
CA LEU A 164 -3.81 18.76 -12.78
C LEU A 164 -4.68 18.70 -11.52
N ILE A 165 -4.09 18.40 -10.35
CA ILE A 165 -4.82 18.37 -9.08
C ILE A 165 -5.36 19.75 -8.75
N ASN A 166 -4.55 20.78 -8.88
CA ASN A 166 -4.99 22.14 -8.58
C ASN A 166 -6.12 22.60 -9.51
N ARG A 167 -6.05 22.26 -10.81
CA ARG A 167 -6.97 22.71 -11.84
C ARG A 167 -8.28 21.92 -11.87
N TYR A 168 -8.22 20.60 -11.67
CA TYR A 168 -9.36 19.72 -11.93
C TYR A 168 -9.90 18.99 -10.69
N LEU A 169 -9.14 18.86 -9.61
CA LEU A 169 -9.64 18.20 -8.41
C LEU A 169 -10.52 19.18 -7.64
N VAL A 170 -11.84 19.00 -7.76
CA VAL A 170 -12.85 19.65 -6.93
C VAL A 170 -13.20 18.65 -5.83
N GLU A 171 -13.03 19.04 -4.56
CA GLU A 171 -13.54 18.22 -3.46
C GLU A 171 -15.07 18.31 -3.46
N PRO A 172 -15.80 17.19 -3.33
CA PRO A 172 -17.20 17.22 -3.01
C PRO A 172 -17.36 18.09 -1.77
N GLY A 173 -18.20 19.12 -1.84
CA GLY A 173 -18.33 20.09 -0.77
C GLY A 173 -18.53 19.36 0.55
N ARG A 174 -17.67 19.64 1.52
CA ARG A 174 -17.93 19.30 2.92
C ARG A 174 -19.33 19.84 3.18
N PRO A 175 -20.30 19.06 3.70
CA PRO A 175 -21.57 19.64 4.10
C PRO A 175 -21.21 20.78 5.07
N LEU A 176 -21.21 22.00 4.56
CA LEU A 176 -21.10 23.19 5.39
C LEU A 176 -22.38 23.14 6.21
N GLY A 177 -22.26 22.72 7.47
CA GLY A 177 -23.33 22.94 8.41
C GLY A 177 -23.75 24.40 8.27
N ASP A 178 -25.01 24.59 7.88
CA ASP A 178 -25.68 25.85 7.61
C ASP A 178 -24.96 27.07 8.16
N GLY A 179 -24.41 27.92 7.29
CA GLY A 179 -23.82 29.16 7.74
C GLY A 179 -23.02 29.90 6.68
N GLY A 180 -23.70 30.67 5.83
CA GLY A 180 -23.09 31.81 5.15
C GLY A 180 -22.93 31.71 3.66
N GLY A 181 -24.02 31.80 2.95
CA GLY A 181 -24.05 32.25 1.55
C GLY A 181 -23.50 33.67 1.46
N ASN A 182 -22.37 33.84 0.80
CA ASN A 182 -22.01 35.13 0.20
C ASN A 182 -22.13 34.94 -1.33
N GLY A 183 -23.36 35.03 -1.79
CA GLY A 183 -23.67 35.17 -3.21
C GLY A 183 -23.55 36.63 -3.57
N SER A 184 -22.47 37.02 -4.21
CA SER A 184 -22.47 38.24 -5.06
C SER A 184 -23.15 37.91 -6.38
N GLY A 185 -24.43 38.23 -6.45
CA GLY A 185 -25.22 38.23 -7.66
C GLY A 185 -26.01 39.52 -7.65
N ALA A 186 -25.51 40.51 -8.38
CA ALA A 186 -26.28 41.70 -8.71
C ALA A 186 -27.45 41.28 -9.62
N ASP A 187 -28.68 41.57 -9.21
CA ASP A 187 -29.73 41.91 -10.14
C ASP A 187 -30.73 42.87 -9.48
N ALA A 188 -30.92 43.98 -10.15
CA ALA A 188 -31.81 45.05 -9.80
C ALA A 188 -33.25 44.65 -10.15
N GLY A 189 -34.16 44.81 -9.21
CA GLY A 189 -35.59 44.65 -9.43
C GLY A 189 -36.37 45.43 -8.37
N SER A 190 -36.86 46.60 -8.78
CA SER A 190 -37.74 47.51 -8.06
C SER A 190 -39.08 46.87 -7.73
N GLY A 191 -39.56 47.03 -6.51
CA GLY A 191 -40.93 46.69 -6.09
C GLY A 191 -41.25 47.27 -4.73
N SER A 192 -41.95 48.37 -4.73
CA SER A 192 -42.52 49.09 -3.58
C SER A 192 -43.67 48.31 -2.93
N GLY A 193 -43.71 48.31 -1.59
CA GLY A 193 -44.86 47.82 -0.81
C GLY A 193 -44.63 48.02 0.69
N SER A 194 -45.30 49.02 1.21
CA SER A 194 -45.42 49.35 2.65
C SER A 194 -46.17 48.26 3.43
N ASP A 195 -45.78 47.90 4.63
CA ASP A 195 -46.46 48.18 5.89
C ASP A 195 -45.90 47.40 7.10
N ALA A 196 -45.78 48.20 8.16
CA ALA A 196 -46.04 47.94 9.59
C ALA A 196 -45.45 46.72 10.34
N GLY A 197 -44.49 47.01 11.22
CA GLY A 197 -44.64 46.83 12.65
C GLY A 197 -44.68 45.41 13.24
N ALA A 198 -43.51 44.90 13.66
CA ALA A 198 -43.41 44.11 14.87
C ALA A 198 -41.96 44.08 15.37
N ALA A 199 -41.75 44.61 16.55
CA ALA A 199 -40.48 44.52 17.31
C ALA A 199 -40.19 43.07 17.60
N SER A 200 -39.17 42.49 17.00
CA SER A 200 -38.60 41.20 17.40
C SER A 200 -37.22 41.43 18.01
N ASP A 201 -37.19 41.06 19.25
CA ASP A 201 -36.06 40.94 20.14
C ASP A 201 -34.79 40.44 19.45
N GLY A 202 -33.76 41.28 19.46
CA GLY A 202 -32.48 41.08 18.77
C GLY A 202 -31.59 40.02 19.43
N THR A 203 -31.97 38.77 19.42
CA THR A 203 -31.06 37.66 19.70
C THR A 203 -30.25 37.38 18.43
N ARG A 204 -29.11 38.07 18.30
CA ARG A 204 -28.07 37.73 17.33
C ARG A 204 -27.73 36.25 17.49
N PRO A 205 -27.73 35.46 16.39
CA PRO A 205 -27.30 34.06 16.45
C PRO A 205 -25.89 34.05 17.02
N ARG A 206 -25.70 33.47 18.21
CA ARG A 206 -24.39 33.21 18.76
C ARG A 206 -23.67 32.33 17.75
N THR A 207 -22.72 32.91 17.01
CA THR A 207 -21.75 32.15 16.22
C THR A 207 -21.07 31.17 17.14
N ARG A 208 -21.46 29.90 17.08
CA ARG A 208 -20.75 28.82 17.77
C ARG A 208 -19.29 28.91 17.36
N PRO A 209 -18.33 29.00 18.30
CA PRO A 209 -16.92 29.00 17.95
C PRO A 209 -16.66 27.76 17.07
N ARG A 210 -16.06 27.94 15.90
CA ARG A 210 -15.58 26.82 15.10
C ARG A 210 -14.70 25.98 16.01
N PRO A 211 -14.95 24.67 16.17
CA PRO A 211 -14.07 23.83 16.94
C PRO A 211 -12.67 23.99 16.34
N ARG A 212 -11.71 24.42 17.15
CA ARG A 212 -10.30 24.47 16.76
C ARG A 212 -9.91 23.02 16.48
N VAL A 213 -9.68 22.72 15.23
CA VAL A 213 -9.17 21.42 14.81
C VAL A 213 -7.77 21.30 15.40
N SER A 214 -7.63 20.53 16.47
CA SER A 214 -6.34 20.23 17.08
C SER A 214 -5.86 18.87 16.54
N VAL A 215 -4.76 18.87 15.81
CA VAL A 215 -4.07 17.62 15.44
C VAL A 215 -3.24 17.17 16.63
N ASP A 216 -3.37 15.90 17.01
CA ASP A 216 -2.53 15.29 18.04
C ASP A 216 -1.11 15.03 17.49
N TRP A 217 -0.29 16.07 17.49
CA TRP A 217 1.12 15.97 17.09
C TRP A 217 1.94 15.07 18.01
N ALA A 218 1.57 14.98 19.30
CA ALA A 218 2.25 14.07 20.23
C ALA A 218 1.96 12.61 19.88
N GLY A 219 0.69 12.27 19.61
CA GLY A 219 0.30 10.96 19.10
C GLY A 219 0.95 10.66 17.76
N ALA A 220 0.98 11.62 16.82
CA ALA A 220 1.63 11.45 15.52
C ALA A 220 3.13 11.10 15.66
N LEU A 221 3.86 11.84 16.49
CA LEU A 221 5.29 11.58 16.76
C LEU A 221 5.50 10.24 17.47
N ALA A 222 4.63 9.90 18.42
CA ALA A 222 4.71 8.63 19.14
C ALA A 222 4.42 7.43 18.24
N ILE A 223 3.42 7.51 17.34
CA ILE A 223 3.15 6.49 16.29
C ILE A 223 4.35 6.37 15.36
N PHE A 224 4.87 7.51 14.88
CA PHE A 224 6.04 7.54 14.01
C PHE A 224 7.25 6.87 14.68
N GLY A 225 7.56 7.23 15.92
CA GLY A 225 8.67 6.66 16.67
C GLY A 225 8.49 5.16 16.94
N THR A 226 7.28 4.75 17.36
CA THR A 226 6.95 3.33 17.58
C THR A 226 7.10 2.51 16.30
N GLY A 227 6.53 3.00 15.20
CA GLY A 227 6.63 2.35 13.89
C GLY A 227 8.07 2.27 13.41
N THR A 228 8.84 3.36 13.57
CA THR A 228 10.26 3.40 13.20
C THR A 228 11.07 2.37 13.97
N LEU A 229 10.96 2.31 15.30
CA LEU A 229 11.68 1.34 16.12
C LEU A 229 11.29 -0.09 15.76
N LEU A 230 9.98 -0.37 15.63
CA LEU A 230 9.48 -1.70 15.29
C LEU A 230 9.94 -2.15 13.91
N LEU A 231 9.74 -1.31 12.89
CA LEU A 231 10.09 -1.66 11.51
C LEU A 231 11.62 -1.77 11.34
N THR A 232 12.40 -0.91 12.01
CA THR A 232 13.86 -1.03 12.02
C THR A 232 14.29 -2.35 12.64
N ALA A 233 13.71 -2.75 13.79
CA ALA A 233 13.98 -4.02 14.41
C ALA A 233 13.67 -5.21 13.50
N LEU A 234 12.51 -5.14 12.78
CA LEU A 234 12.08 -6.21 11.88
C LEU A 234 12.92 -6.29 10.58
N VAL A 235 13.27 -5.16 9.99
CA VAL A 235 14.01 -5.11 8.72
C VAL A 235 15.50 -5.42 8.92
N GLN A 236 16.09 -4.98 10.01
CA GLN A 236 17.52 -5.12 10.26
C GLN A 236 17.87 -6.32 11.16
N GLY A 237 16.90 -6.84 11.91
CA GLY A 237 17.08 -8.06 12.69
C GLY A 237 17.39 -9.26 11.79
N GLY A 238 18.41 -10.02 12.15
CA GLY A 238 18.90 -11.14 11.36
C GLY A 238 19.76 -10.76 10.13
N VAL A 239 19.82 -9.46 9.77
CA VAL A 239 20.63 -8.94 8.66
C VAL A 239 21.82 -8.15 9.19
N ALA A 240 21.57 -7.02 9.87
CA ALA A 240 22.64 -6.17 10.42
C ALA A 240 23.14 -6.67 11.78
N TRP A 241 22.31 -7.36 12.54
CA TRP A 241 22.63 -7.94 13.85
C TRP A 241 21.74 -9.14 14.17
N PRO A 242 22.23 -10.09 15.04
CA PRO A 242 21.43 -11.25 15.43
C PRO A 242 20.13 -10.86 16.14
N TRP A 243 19.08 -11.68 15.96
CA TRP A 243 17.74 -11.44 16.55
C TRP A 243 17.75 -11.26 18.07
N PHE A 244 18.58 -12.01 18.80
CA PHE A 244 18.69 -11.97 20.25
C PHE A 244 19.87 -11.12 20.76
N SER A 245 20.33 -10.16 19.94
CA SER A 245 21.38 -9.22 20.33
C SER A 245 20.83 -8.03 21.11
N ALA A 246 21.71 -7.34 21.83
CA ALA A 246 21.35 -6.12 22.57
C ALA A 246 20.69 -5.04 21.69
N PRO A 247 21.14 -4.74 20.45
CA PRO A 247 20.45 -3.83 19.56
C PRO A 247 19.01 -4.26 19.21
N SER A 248 18.80 -5.54 18.85
CA SER A 248 17.45 -6.04 18.54
C SER A 248 16.52 -5.96 19.74
N LEU A 249 16.95 -6.46 20.90
CA LEU A 249 16.15 -6.42 22.12
C LEU A 249 15.88 -4.98 22.58
N GLY A 250 16.85 -4.08 22.41
CA GLY A 250 16.69 -2.66 22.71
C GLY A 250 15.65 -1.99 21.80
N LEU A 251 15.67 -2.30 20.51
CA LEU A 251 14.69 -1.77 19.54
C LEU A 251 13.29 -2.32 19.78
N PHE A 252 13.14 -3.64 20.02
CA PHE A 252 11.83 -4.22 20.35
C PHE A 252 11.31 -3.71 21.70
N GLY A 253 12.16 -3.61 22.73
CA GLY A 253 11.80 -3.06 24.03
C GLY A 253 11.42 -1.59 23.94
N GLY A 254 12.17 -0.78 23.18
CA GLY A 254 11.86 0.60 22.91
C GLY A 254 10.56 0.75 22.13
N ALA A 255 10.33 -0.08 21.11
CA ALA A 255 9.07 -0.10 20.36
C ALA A 255 7.87 -0.46 21.26
N ALA A 256 8.03 -1.45 22.15
CA ALA A 256 6.98 -1.84 23.08
C ALA A 256 6.69 -0.73 24.11
N ALA A 257 7.71 -0.10 24.69
CA ALA A 257 7.57 0.98 25.65
C ALA A 257 6.94 2.22 25.01
N LEU A 258 7.45 2.65 23.84
CA LEU A 258 6.90 3.78 23.11
C LEU A 258 5.50 3.49 22.56
N GLY A 259 5.22 2.23 22.15
CA GLY A 259 3.90 1.77 21.75
C GLY A 259 2.88 1.83 22.90
N ALA A 260 3.26 1.42 24.11
CA ALA A 260 2.43 1.58 25.29
C ALA A 260 2.16 3.06 25.60
N LEU A 261 3.19 3.89 25.50
CA LEU A 261 3.05 5.35 25.65
C LEU A 261 2.13 5.94 24.57
N THR A 262 2.26 5.50 23.31
CA THR A 262 1.39 5.89 22.21
C THR A 262 -0.07 5.57 22.53
N VAL A 263 -0.38 4.37 23.00
CA VAL A 263 -1.75 3.99 23.41
C VAL A 263 -2.27 4.89 24.55
N LEU A 264 -1.41 5.28 25.50
CA LEU A 264 -1.80 6.19 26.60
C LEU A 264 -2.07 7.62 26.10
N ILE A 265 -1.26 8.13 25.18
CA ILE A 265 -1.45 9.44 24.54
C ILE A 265 -2.75 9.45 23.74
N GLU A 266 -2.92 8.48 22.82
CA GLU A 266 -4.09 8.32 21.96
C GLU A 266 -5.41 8.18 22.76
N ARG A 267 -5.38 7.50 23.92
CA ARG A 267 -6.56 7.40 24.81
C ARG A 267 -6.96 8.71 25.47
N ARG A 268 -6.03 9.65 25.60
CA ARG A 268 -6.26 10.97 26.23
C ARG A 268 -6.44 12.08 25.21
N ALA A 269 -6.07 11.84 23.96
CA ALA A 269 -6.19 12.80 22.89
C ALA A 269 -7.67 13.09 22.57
N ALA A 270 -8.00 14.37 22.37
CA ALA A 270 -9.33 14.78 21.94
C ALA A 270 -9.64 14.26 20.51
N GLU A 271 -8.63 14.24 19.65
CA GLU A 271 -8.70 13.75 18.28
C GLU A 271 -7.53 12.80 17.97
N PRO A 272 -7.62 11.52 18.35
CA PRO A 272 -6.54 10.55 18.15
C PRO A 272 -6.26 10.28 16.65
N ILE A 273 -5.00 9.97 16.32
CA ILE A 273 -4.57 9.63 14.94
C ILE A 273 -5.13 8.26 14.52
N ILE A 274 -5.05 7.28 15.42
CA ILE A 274 -5.66 5.94 15.22
C ILE A 274 -6.78 5.78 16.23
N PRO A 275 -7.99 6.26 15.93
CA PRO A 275 -9.09 6.19 16.88
C PRO A 275 -9.41 4.75 17.28
N GLY A 276 -9.74 4.53 18.54
CA GLY A 276 -10.03 3.21 19.08
C GLY A 276 -11.19 2.49 18.37
N TRP A 277 -12.10 3.23 17.70
CA TRP A 277 -13.17 2.63 16.91
C TRP A 277 -12.66 1.81 15.72
N VAL A 278 -11.48 2.09 15.17
CA VAL A 278 -10.85 1.30 14.09
C VAL A 278 -10.75 -0.17 14.48
N TRP A 279 -10.40 -0.45 15.73
CA TRP A 279 -10.27 -1.81 16.25
C TRP A 279 -11.55 -2.35 16.91
N ARG A 280 -12.45 -1.48 17.34
CA ARG A 280 -13.73 -1.88 17.98
C ARG A 280 -14.81 -2.23 16.95
N ARG A 281 -14.79 -1.62 15.77
CA ARG A 281 -15.71 -1.94 14.68
C ARG A 281 -15.26 -3.25 14.01
N ARG A 282 -15.99 -4.34 14.22
CA ARG A 282 -15.65 -5.70 13.77
C ARG A 282 -15.28 -5.77 12.29
N THR A 283 -15.99 -5.04 11.41
CA THR A 283 -15.70 -5.01 9.97
C THR A 283 -14.31 -4.47 9.69
N ILE A 284 -13.96 -3.34 10.30
CA ILE A 284 -12.68 -2.67 10.06
C ILE A 284 -11.53 -3.50 10.66
N ALA A 285 -11.69 -4.02 11.87
CA ALA A 285 -10.69 -4.87 12.50
C ALA A 285 -10.44 -6.15 11.70
N ALA A 286 -11.50 -6.81 11.21
CA ALA A 286 -11.38 -8.00 10.37
C ALA A 286 -10.63 -7.71 9.06
N VAL A 287 -10.94 -6.59 8.40
CA VAL A 287 -10.27 -6.19 7.16
C VAL A 287 -8.81 -5.81 7.41
N ASN A 288 -8.52 -5.10 8.51
CA ASN A 288 -7.13 -4.78 8.91
C ASN A 288 -6.31 -6.06 9.12
N LEU A 289 -6.82 -7.03 9.87
CA LEU A 289 -6.12 -8.30 10.11
C LEU A 289 -5.96 -9.11 8.81
N ALA A 290 -7.01 -9.18 8.00
CA ALA A 290 -6.97 -9.92 6.73
C ALA A 290 -5.98 -9.31 5.73
N LEU A 291 -5.90 -7.98 5.63
CA LEU A 291 -4.95 -7.29 4.76
C LEU A 291 -3.53 -7.23 5.36
N GLY A 292 -3.39 -7.27 6.69
CA GLY A 292 -2.11 -7.51 7.34
C GLY A 292 -1.53 -8.88 7.00
N ALA A 293 -2.36 -9.92 7.04
CA ALA A 293 -1.97 -11.27 6.61
C ALA A 293 -1.67 -11.33 5.10
N LEU A 294 -2.39 -10.56 4.26
CA LEU A 294 -2.02 -10.37 2.86
C LEU A 294 -0.61 -9.77 2.72
N GLY A 295 -0.29 -8.73 3.49
CA GLY A 295 1.06 -8.15 3.49
C GLY A 295 2.11 -9.21 3.79
N LEU A 296 1.89 -10.00 4.83
CA LEU A 296 2.79 -11.06 5.25
C LEU A 296 2.99 -12.12 4.14
N LEU A 297 1.92 -12.67 3.59
CA LEU A 297 2.01 -13.70 2.55
C LEU A 297 2.65 -13.20 1.24
N MET A 298 2.53 -11.89 0.93
CA MET A 298 3.07 -11.31 -0.29
C MET A 298 4.61 -11.37 -0.37
N VAL A 299 5.28 -11.55 0.74
CA VAL A 299 6.75 -11.66 0.76
C VAL A 299 7.23 -12.93 0.04
N ALA A 300 6.49 -14.04 0.14
CA ALA A 300 6.85 -15.28 -0.54
C ALA A 300 7.01 -15.09 -2.07
N PRO A 301 5.99 -14.61 -2.81
CA PRO A 301 6.13 -14.40 -4.25
C PRO A 301 7.03 -13.23 -4.61
N THR A 302 7.09 -12.15 -3.82
CA THR A 302 7.84 -10.96 -4.24
C THR A 302 9.34 -11.04 -3.96
N VAL A 303 9.76 -11.75 -2.92
CA VAL A 303 11.16 -11.86 -2.51
C VAL A 303 11.75 -13.23 -2.86
N PHE A 304 11.04 -14.32 -2.53
CA PHE A 304 11.61 -15.67 -2.63
C PHE A 304 11.39 -16.34 -3.98
N LEU A 305 10.35 -15.96 -4.74
CA LEU A 305 10.15 -16.53 -6.08
C LEU A 305 11.26 -16.16 -7.07
N PRO A 306 11.73 -14.90 -7.16
CA PRO A 306 12.87 -14.58 -8.02
C PRO A 306 14.13 -15.37 -7.65
N THR A 307 14.39 -15.56 -6.37
CA THR A 307 15.50 -16.36 -5.85
C THR A 307 15.36 -17.83 -6.28
N TYR A 308 14.16 -18.41 -6.12
CA TYR A 308 13.86 -19.77 -6.59
C TYR A 308 14.07 -19.91 -8.11
N ALA A 309 13.54 -18.96 -8.88
CA ALA A 309 13.62 -19.01 -10.35
C ALA A 309 15.07 -18.92 -10.84
N GLN A 310 15.92 -18.15 -10.18
CA GLN A 310 17.33 -18.03 -10.52
C GLN A 310 18.15 -19.22 -10.03
N ALA A 311 18.03 -19.56 -8.74
CA ALA A 311 18.85 -20.60 -8.11
C ALA A 311 18.44 -22.03 -8.52
N VAL A 312 17.14 -22.34 -8.59
CA VAL A 312 16.62 -23.69 -8.83
C VAL A 312 16.38 -23.94 -10.30
N LEU A 313 15.67 -23.01 -10.97
CA LEU A 313 15.33 -23.16 -12.39
C LEU A 313 16.44 -22.67 -13.35
N GLY A 314 17.51 -22.04 -12.82
CA GLY A 314 18.61 -21.53 -13.63
C GLY A 314 18.24 -20.39 -14.57
N LEU A 315 17.16 -19.65 -14.29
CA LEU A 315 16.71 -18.54 -15.11
C LEU A 315 17.58 -17.30 -14.88
N GLY A 316 17.83 -16.53 -15.93
CA GLY A 316 18.41 -15.21 -15.76
C GLY A 316 17.43 -14.24 -15.04
N PRO A 317 17.94 -13.13 -14.47
CA PRO A 317 17.15 -12.19 -13.68
C PRO A 317 15.89 -11.66 -14.41
N ILE A 318 15.99 -11.40 -15.70
CA ILE A 318 14.87 -10.93 -16.54
C ILE A 318 13.79 -12.00 -16.65
N ALA A 319 14.16 -13.25 -16.93
CA ALA A 319 13.22 -14.36 -17.05
C ALA A 319 12.53 -14.66 -15.70
N ALA A 320 13.28 -14.62 -14.59
CA ALA A 320 12.74 -14.74 -13.24
C ALA A 320 11.70 -13.63 -12.93
N GLY A 321 11.96 -12.40 -13.36
CA GLY A 321 11.01 -11.29 -13.28
C GLY A 321 9.72 -11.53 -14.07
N PHE A 322 9.79 -12.18 -15.24
CA PHE A 322 8.59 -12.54 -16.02
C PHE A 322 7.71 -13.56 -15.30
N VAL A 323 8.29 -14.51 -14.58
CA VAL A 323 7.52 -15.47 -13.76
C VAL A 323 6.68 -14.72 -12.71
N LEU A 324 7.26 -13.74 -12.01
CA LEU A 324 6.55 -12.90 -11.06
C LEU A 324 5.52 -11.98 -11.73
N SER A 325 5.82 -11.50 -12.94
CA SER A 325 4.93 -10.58 -13.68
C SER A 325 3.58 -11.21 -14.02
N ALA A 326 3.48 -12.52 -14.13
CA ALA A 326 2.22 -13.23 -14.34
C ALA A 326 1.18 -12.90 -13.23
N MET A 327 1.62 -12.82 -11.96
CA MET A 327 0.78 -12.39 -10.84
C MET A 327 0.34 -10.94 -10.98
N THR A 328 1.27 -10.05 -11.33
CA THR A 328 1.02 -8.60 -11.42
C THR A 328 0.06 -8.25 -12.56
N LEU A 329 0.05 -9.05 -13.64
CA LEU A 329 -0.86 -8.86 -14.77
C LEU A 329 -2.27 -9.39 -14.49
N SER A 330 -2.40 -10.55 -13.83
CA SER A 330 -3.71 -11.14 -13.53
C SER A 330 -4.48 -10.40 -12.44
N TRP A 331 -3.79 -9.83 -11.47
CA TRP A 331 -4.40 -9.14 -10.33
C TRP A 331 -5.34 -7.98 -10.72
N PRO A 332 -4.93 -6.97 -11.52
CA PRO A 332 -5.83 -5.88 -11.92
C PRO A 332 -7.04 -6.36 -12.72
N VAL A 333 -6.86 -7.39 -13.56
CA VAL A 333 -7.93 -7.95 -14.40
C VAL A 333 -9.01 -8.57 -13.51
N THR A 334 -8.62 -9.43 -12.59
CA THR A 334 -9.56 -10.09 -11.69
C THR A 334 -10.14 -9.13 -10.64
N ALA A 335 -9.38 -8.13 -10.20
CA ALA A 335 -9.88 -7.04 -9.37
C ALA A 335 -11.02 -6.30 -10.09
N ALA A 336 -10.88 -5.96 -11.37
CA ALA A 336 -11.94 -5.33 -12.15
C ALA A 336 -13.19 -6.24 -12.29
N LEU A 337 -12.99 -7.55 -12.46
CA LEU A 337 -14.08 -8.52 -12.56
C LEU A 337 -14.77 -8.80 -11.22
N SER A 338 -14.10 -8.57 -10.11
CA SER A 338 -14.61 -8.86 -8.76
C SER A 338 -15.91 -8.09 -8.45
N ASN A 339 -16.16 -6.95 -9.13
CA ASN A 339 -17.40 -6.20 -9.00
C ASN A 339 -18.64 -7.05 -9.31
N ARG A 340 -18.60 -7.82 -10.40
CA ARG A 340 -19.73 -8.68 -10.79
C ARG A 340 -20.01 -9.77 -9.76
N VAL A 341 -19.01 -10.13 -8.99
CA VAL A 341 -19.12 -11.19 -7.99
C VAL A 341 -19.59 -10.61 -6.65
N TYR A 342 -18.92 -9.57 -6.12
CA TYR A 342 -19.28 -9.06 -4.80
C TYR A 342 -20.65 -8.34 -4.77
N THR A 343 -21.14 -7.82 -5.89
CA THR A 343 -22.50 -7.29 -5.99
C THR A 343 -23.58 -8.38 -5.86
N ARG A 344 -23.25 -9.63 -6.24
CA ARG A 344 -24.18 -10.78 -6.13
C ARG A 344 -24.07 -11.50 -4.81
N ILE A 345 -22.86 -11.80 -4.35
CA ILE A 345 -22.63 -12.65 -3.16
C ILE A 345 -22.09 -11.88 -1.94
N GLY A 346 -21.82 -10.57 -2.08
CA GLY A 346 -21.31 -9.70 -1.03
C GLY A 346 -19.78 -9.69 -0.89
N PHE A 347 -19.27 -8.64 -0.23
CA PHE A 347 -17.83 -8.37 -0.08
C PHE A 347 -17.09 -9.50 0.65
N ARG A 348 -17.65 -9.96 1.79
CA ARG A 348 -17.02 -11.01 2.62
C ARG A 348 -16.86 -12.31 1.87
N LEU A 349 -17.92 -12.82 1.24
CA LEU A 349 -17.87 -14.13 0.59
C LEU A 349 -16.95 -14.11 -0.62
N THR A 350 -16.94 -13.02 -1.39
CA THR A 350 -15.99 -12.83 -2.51
C THR A 350 -14.54 -12.87 -2.02
N ALA A 351 -14.24 -12.17 -0.93
CA ALA A 351 -12.90 -12.17 -0.35
C ALA A 351 -12.51 -13.55 0.22
N VAL A 352 -13.45 -14.26 0.87
CA VAL A 352 -13.22 -15.62 1.36
C VAL A 352 -12.89 -16.57 0.21
N LEU A 353 -13.65 -16.52 -0.91
CA LEU A 353 -13.38 -17.34 -2.09
C LEU A 353 -12.00 -17.02 -2.70
N GLY A 354 -11.67 -15.72 -2.83
CA GLY A 354 -10.35 -15.29 -3.30
C GLY A 354 -9.21 -15.81 -2.42
N MET A 355 -9.31 -15.65 -1.11
CA MET A 355 -8.27 -16.11 -0.19
C MET A 355 -8.19 -17.65 -0.09
N THR A 356 -9.32 -18.36 -0.23
CA THR A 356 -9.31 -19.84 -0.31
C THR A 356 -8.56 -20.29 -1.56
N GLY A 357 -8.80 -19.64 -2.71
CA GLY A 357 -8.01 -19.89 -3.92
C GLY A 357 -6.53 -19.63 -3.72
N ALA A 358 -6.17 -18.49 -3.10
CA ALA A 358 -4.79 -18.16 -2.78
C ALA A 358 -4.15 -19.21 -1.85
N LEU A 359 -4.85 -19.65 -0.80
CA LEU A 359 -4.39 -20.70 0.10
C LEU A 359 -4.06 -21.99 -0.65
N LEU A 360 -4.97 -22.45 -1.51
CA LEU A 360 -4.76 -23.69 -2.30
C LEU A 360 -3.57 -23.56 -3.24
N ILE A 361 -3.39 -22.40 -3.87
CA ILE A 361 -2.26 -22.14 -4.78
C ILE A 361 -0.94 -22.12 -4.00
N LEU A 362 -0.91 -21.48 -2.83
CA LEU A 362 0.28 -21.44 -1.98
C LEU A 362 0.65 -22.84 -1.46
N LEU A 363 -0.33 -23.68 -1.14
CA LEU A 363 -0.10 -25.08 -0.76
C LEU A 363 0.31 -25.96 -1.96
N ALA A 364 -0.03 -25.58 -3.19
CA ALA A 364 0.38 -26.29 -4.39
C ALA A 364 1.84 -26.03 -4.77
N PHE A 365 2.43 -24.91 -4.32
CA PHE A 365 3.81 -24.55 -4.70
C PHE A 365 4.85 -25.61 -4.26
N PRO A 366 4.85 -26.09 -2.99
CA PRO A 366 5.78 -27.15 -2.56
C PRO A 366 5.56 -28.52 -3.22
N LEU A 367 4.48 -28.67 -4.01
CA LEU A 367 4.21 -29.91 -4.76
C LEU A 367 4.77 -29.87 -6.18
N LEU A 368 5.42 -28.78 -6.57
CA LEU A 368 6.08 -28.68 -7.87
C LEU A 368 7.23 -29.72 -7.97
N PRO A 369 7.43 -30.33 -9.14
CA PRO A 369 8.52 -31.27 -9.33
C PRO A 369 9.89 -30.57 -9.28
N PHE A 370 10.92 -31.25 -8.77
CA PHE A 370 12.29 -30.77 -8.76
C PHE A 370 13.17 -31.54 -9.77
N PRO A 371 13.95 -30.84 -10.61
CA PRO A 371 13.83 -29.44 -11.01
C PRO A 371 12.57 -29.24 -11.87
N GLY A 372 11.81 -28.17 -11.58
CA GLY A 372 10.57 -27.87 -12.30
C GLY A 372 10.81 -27.15 -13.63
N GLU A 373 9.74 -26.96 -14.38
CA GLU A 373 9.73 -26.15 -15.58
C GLU A 373 9.26 -24.72 -15.29
N PRO A 374 9.81 -23.66 -15.92
CA PRO A 374 9.49 -22.26 -15.61
C PRO A 374 8.01 -21.88 -15.72
N TRP A 375 7.25 -22.55 -16.58
CA TRP A 375 5.82 -22.30 -16.77
C TRP A 375 4.98 -22.71 -15.55
N GLN A 376 5.45 -23.67 -14.74
CA GLN A 376 4.72 -24.18 -13.57
C GLN A 376 4.57 -23.10 -12.48
N PRO A 377 5.65 -22.48 -11.94
CA PRO A 377 5.50 -21.38 -11.00
C PRO A 377 4.86 -20.15 -11.65
N ALA A 378 5.05 -19.90 -12.97
CA ALA A 378 4.38 -18.81 -13.66
C ALA A 378 2.85 -19.00 -13.67
N LEU A 379 2.36 -20.22 -13.89
CA LEU A 379 0.94 -20.55 -13.83
C LEU A 379 0.38 -20.36 -12.42
N LEU A 380 1.11 -20.85 -11.39
CA LEU A 380 0.68 -20.62 -10.00
C LEU A 380 0.63 -19.13 -9.66
N MET A 381 1.57 -18.33 -10.14
CA MET A 381 1.56 -16.88 -9.95
C MET A 381 0.40 -16.19 -10.69
N LEU A 382 0.09 -16.62 -11.91
CA LEU A 382 -1.08 -16.13 -12.66
C LEU A 382 -2.37 -16.39 -11.87
N LEU A 383 -2.53 -17.60 -11.35
CA LEU A 383 -3.68 -17.99 -10.55
C LEU A 383 -3.73 -17.27 -9.20
N LEU A 384 -2.56 -17.11 -8.55
CA LEU A 384 -2.44 -16.38 -7.28
C LEU A 384 -2.85 -14.91 -7.44
N GLY A 385 -2.35 -14.22 -8.47
CA GLY A 385 -2.77 -12.86 -8.76
C GLY A 385 -4.26 -12.75 -9.01
N GLY A 386 -4.84 -13.74 -9.72
CA GLY A 386 -6.28 -13.85 -9.91
C GLY A 386 -7.06 -13.97 -8.60
N ALA A 387 -6.64 -14.86 -7.73
CA ALA A 387 -7.23 -15.08 -6.41
C ALA A 387 -7.15 -13.82 -5.52
N LEU A 388 -5.98 -13.15 -5.52
CA LEU A 388 -5.75 -11.94 -4.73
C LEU A 388 -6.56 -10.74 -5.22
N GLY A 389 -6.88 -10.65 -6.52
CA GLY A 389 -7.79 -9.64 -7.06
C GLY A 389 -9.21 -9.79 -6.51
N PHE A 390 -9.71 -11.02 -6.34
CA PHE A 390 -10.99 -11.31 -5.68
C PHE A 390 -10.94 -11.14 -4.17
N PHE A 391 -9.77 -11.11 -3.56
CA PHE A 391 -9.61 -10.91 -2.12
C PHE A 391 -9.50 -9.43 -1.74
N GLN A 392 -8.49 -8.73 -2.26
CA GLN A 392 -8.12 -7.40 -1.77
C GLN A 392 -9.16 -6.34 -2.10
N LEU A 393 -9.62 -6.28 -3.35
CA LEU A 393 -10.49 -5.20 -3.80
C LEU A 393 -11.83 -5.17 -3.08
N PRO A 394 -12.57 -6.29 -2.93
CA PRO A 394 -13.82 -6.30 -2.17
C PRO A 394 -13.65 -5.83 -0.73
N LEU A 395 -12.53 -6.15 -0.08
CA LEU A 395 -12.26 -5.73 1.29
C LEU A 395 -12.02 -4.22 1.39
N ILE A 396 -11.22 -3.65 0.49
CA ILE A 396 -10.94 -2.21 0.49
C ILE A 396 -12.22 -1.42 0.17
N VAL A 397 -12.93 -1.78 -0.89
CA VAL A 397 -14.17 -1.12 -1.29
C VAL A 397 -15.25 -1.31 -0.21
N GLY A 398 -15.35 -2.53 0.31
CA GLY A 398 -16.32 -2.88 1.34
C GLY A 398 -16.11 -2.10 2.63
N VAL A 399 -14.88 -2.00 3.14
CA VAL A 399 -14.62 -1.26 4.39
C VAL A 399 -14.84 0.25 4.21
N GLN A 400 -14.45 0.81 3.06
CA GLN A 400 -14.68 2.23 2.75
C GLN A 400 -16.17 2.58 2.64
N SER A 401 -17.03 1.62 2.28
CA SER A 401 -18.49 1.81 2.21
C SER A 401 -19.19 1.72 3.56
N THR A 402 -18.50 1.27 4.62
CA THR A 402 -19.07 1.16 5.97
C THR A 402 -18.83 2.38 6.84
N VAL A 403 -18.11 3.38 6.34
CA VAL A 403 -17.72 4.59 7.10
C VAL A 403 -18.14 5.86 6.35
N PRO A 404 -18.51 6.94 7.09
CA PRO A 404 -18.81 8.23 6.49
C PRO A 404 -17.57 8.86 5.86
N TYR A 405 -17.77 9.92 5.11
CA TYR A 405 -16.71 10.64 4.39
C TYR A 405 -15.54 11.04 5.30
N GLU A 406 -15.84 11.56 6.50
CA GLU A 406 -14.87 12.08 7.47
C GLU A 406 -13.98 10.98 8.09
N GLU A 407 -14.36 9.70 8.01
CA GLU A 407 -13.62 8.57 8.57
C GLU A 407 -12.90 7.73 7.51
N ARG A 408 -13.12 7.99 6.20
CA ARG A 408 -12.56 7.17 5.11
C ARG A 408 -11.06 7.24 5.01
N GLY A 409 -10.47 8.42 5.23
CA GLY A 409 -9.02 8.61 5.20
C GLY A 409 -8.34 7.77 6.27
N THR A 410 -8.79 7.90 7.51
CA THR A 410 -8.29 7.14 8.66
C THR A 410 -8.49 5.64 8.47
N THR A 411 -9.66 5.20 7.98
CA THR A 411 -9.94 3.78 7.71
C THR A 411 -9.02 3.22 6.63
N THR A 412 -8.88 3.92 5.50
CA THR A 412 -8.03 3.50 4.39
C THR A 412 -6.57 3.45 4.80
N ALA A 413 -6.12 4.47 5.51
CA ALA A 413 -4.74 4.54 6.00
C ALA A 413 -4.42 3.43 7.00
N SER A 414 -5.34 3.08 7.91
CA SER A 414 -5.16 1.98 8.86
C SER A 414 -4.97 0.64 8.15
N VAL A 415 -5.77 0.39 7.13
CA VAL A 415 -5.69 -0.84 6.31
C VAL A 415 -4.34 -0.93 5.57
N LEU A 416 -3.90 0.15 4.95
CA LEU A 416 -2.62 0.20 4.23
C LEU A 416 -1.44 0.06 5.20
N PHE A 417 -1.51 0.71 6.36
CA PHE A 417 -0.50 0.62 7.41
C PHE A 417 -0.34 -0.81 7.93
N VAL A 418 -1.45 -1.46 8.33
CA VAL A 418 -1.40 -2.84 8.85
C VAL A 418 -0.90 -3.81 7.79
N ARG A 419 -1.28 -3.63 6.53
CA ARG A 419 -0.74 -4.42 5.41
C ARG A 419 0.78 -4.26 5.29
N GLN A 420 1.29 -3.04 5.42
CA GLN A 420 2.73 -2.76 5.30
C GLN A 420 3.53 -3.32 6.49
N VAL A 421 2.97 -3.22 7.70
CA VAL A 421 3.52 -3.88 8.89
C VAL A 421 3.53 -5.40 8.68
N GLY A 422 2.45 -5.99 8.17
CA GLY A 422 2.38 -7.40 7.82
C GLY A 422 3.48 -7.83 6.85
N GLN A 423 3.76 -7.02 5.82
CA GLN A 423 4.85 -7.28 4.87
C GLN A 423 6.23 -7.25 5.56
N SER A 424 6.47 -6.29 6.46
CA SER A 424 7.73 -6.22 7.21
C SER A 424 7.90 -7.41 8.16
N VAL A 425 6.84 -7.79 8.87
CA VAL A 425 6.83 -9.02 9.70
C VAL A 425 7.08 -10.26 8.85
N GLY A 426 6.45 -10.34 7.67
CA GLY A 426 6.64 -11.43 6.73
C GLY A 426 8.08 -11.55 6.23
N ALA A 427 8.71 -10.43 5.90
CA ALA A 427 10.11 -10.42 5.46
C ALA A 427 11.05 -10.94 6.56
N ALA A 428 10.85 -10.50 7.79
CA ALA A 428 11.61 -10.96 8.94
C ALA A 428 11.39 -12.45 9.24
N LEU A 429 10.13 -12.88 9.30
CA LEU A 429 9.76 -14.25 9.62
C LEU A 429 10.23 -15.24 8.54
N PHE A 430 9.95 -14.94 7.27
CA PHE A 430 10.30 -15.84 6.17
C PHE A 430 11.79 -15.85 5.88
N GLY A 431 12.48 -14.72 6.10
CA GLY A 431 13.94 -14.69 6.09
C GLY A 431 14.54 -15.60 7.17
N ALA A 432 14.03 -15.55 8.40
CA ALA A 432 14.47 -16.43 9.47
C ALA A 432 14.17 -17.92 9.17
N VAL A 433 13.00 -18.23 8.61
CA VAL A 433 12.63 -19.60 8.20
C VAL A 433 13.57 -20.09 7.10
N ALA A 434 13.78 -19.29 6.03
CA ALA A 434 14.65 -19.67 4.93
C ALA A 434 16.09 -19.91 5.40
N ASN A 435 16.65 -18.98 6.18
CA ASN A 435 18.01 -19.11 6.73
C ASN A 435 18.13 -20.31 7.67
N GLY A 436 17.12 -20.59 8.50
CA GLY A 436 17.11 -21.76 9.38
C GLY A 436 17.10 -23.08 8.61
N VAL A 437 16.33 -23.20 7.53
CA VAL A 437 16.30 -24.39 6.67
C VAL A 437 17.61 -24.57 5.93
N LEU A 438 18.21 -23.50 5.41
CA LEU A 438 19.51 -23.53 4.75
C LEU A 438 20.62 -23.96 5.71
N ALA A 439 20.68 -23.36 6.89
CA ALA A 439 21.65 -23.74 7.92
C ALA A 439 21.53 -25.22 8.33
N ALA A 440 20.30 -25.73 8.46
CA ALA A 440 20.05 -27.14 8.79
C ALA A 440 20.48 -28.11 7.68
N ARG A 441 20.39 -27.69 6.40
CA ARG A 441 20.72 -28.55 5.25
C ARG A 441 22.17 -28.44 4.78
N LEU A 442 22.79 -27.26 4.94
CA LEU A 442 24.14 -26.98 4.42
C LEU A 442 25.20 -26.89 5.50
N GLY A 443 24.84 -26.93 6.81
CA GLY A 443 25.71 -26.73 7.95
C GLY A 443 25.75 -25.27 8.44
N ALA A 444 26.19 -25.06 9.67
CA ALA A 444 26.06 -23.78 10.40
C ALA A 444 26.85 -22.59 9.79
N GLU A 445 27.75 -22.82 8.84
CA GLU A 445 28.56 -21.76 8.20
C GLU A 445 27.87 -21.08 7.00
N SER A 446 26.66 -21.53 6.60
CA SER A 446 26.01 -21.16 5.34
C SER A 446 24.86 -20.17 5.51
N GLY A 447 24.88 -19.31 6.50
CA GLY A 447 23.75 -18.45 6.89
C GLY A 447 23.38 -17.29 5.93
N ASP A 448 24.02 -17.17 4.76
CA ASP A 448 23.78 -16.09 3.79
C ASP A 448 23.16 -16.63 2.48
N LEU A 449 21.84 -16.49 2.34
CA LEU A 449 21.10 -16.90 1.14
C LEU A 449 21.60 -16.16 -0.11
N ASP A 450 21.91 -14.87 0.01
CA ASP A 450 22.37 -14.05 -1.11
C ASP A 450 23.78 -14.45 -1.56
N GLY A 451 24.65 -14.78 -0.64
CA GLY A 451 25.99 -15.30 -0.93
C GLY A 451 25.94 -16.65 -1.64
N LEU A 452 25.03 -17.53 -1.19
CA LEU A 452 24.82 -18.84 -1.80
C LEU A 452 24.23 -18.75 -3.21
N VAL A 453 23.24 -17.87 -3.41
CA VAL A 453 22.66 -17.61 -4.74
C VAL A 453 23.73 -17.08 -5.70
N ARG A 454 24.55 -16.11 -5.25
CA ARG A 454 25.67 -15.59 -6.09
C ARG A 454 26.68 -16.69 -6.46
N SER A 455 26.91 -17.65 -5.58
CA SER A 455 27.79 -18.77 -5.90
C SER A 455 27.22 -19.70 -6.99
N LEU A 456 25.89 -19.80 -7.12
CA LEU A 456 25.22 -20.50 -8.23
C LEU A 456 25.26 -19.72 -9.55
N GLU A 457 25.27 -18.39 -9.49
CA GLU A 457 25.33 -17.50 -10.66
C GLU A 457 26.73 -17.41 -11.27
N THR A 458 27.79 -17.73 -10.49
CA THR A 458 29.19 -17.65 -10.94
C THR A 458 29.59 -18.94 -11.66
N PRO A 459 29.81 -18.93 -12.99
CA PRO A 459 30.18 -20.13 -13.75
C PRO A 459 31.47 -20.78 -13.19
N GLY A 460 31.39 -22.06 -12.81
CA GLY A 460 32.55 -22.82 -12.37
C GLY A 460 32.91 -22.70 -10.87
N SER A 461 32.15 -21.94 -10.08
CA SER A 461 32.38 -21.82 -8.62
C SER A 461 32.03 -23.09 -7.83
N LEU A 462 31.12 -23.93 -8.34
CA LEU A 462 30.64 -25.16 -7.71
C LEU A 462 30.69 -26.35 -8.69
N THR A 463 31.11 -27.51 -8.20
CA THR A 463 31.05 -28.78 -8.95
C THR A 463 29.64 -29.36 -8.92
N GLY A 464 29.26 -30.18 -9.90
CA GLY A 464 27.90 -30.65 -10.15
C GLY A 464 27.13 -31.14 -8.93
N GLN A 465 27.72 -31.97 -8.07
CA GLN A 465 27.04 -32.47 -6.85
C GLN A 465 26.81 -31.39 -5.79
N ALA A 466 27.76 -30.47 -5.61
CA ALA A 466 27.63 -29.36 -4.65
C ALA A 466 26.56 -28.37 -5.11
N ALA A 467 26.52 -28.08 -6.42
CA ALA A 467 25.49 -27.22 -7.00
C ALA A 467 24.08 -27.83 -6.84
N ASP A 468 23.92 -29.13 -7.09
CA ASP A 468 22.62 -29.82 -6.92
C ASP A 468 22.18 -29.89 -5.45
N HIS A 469 23.13 -30.07 -4.54
CA HIS A 469 22.83 -30.05 -3.09
C HIS A 469 22.34 -28.66 -2.66
N LEU A 470 23.02 -27.60 -3.11
CA LEU A 470 22.63 -26.22 -2.85
C LEU A 470 21.26 -25.87 -3.45
N ARG A 471 20.99 -26.27 -4.71
CA ARG A 471 19.67 -26.07 -5.36
C ARG A 471 18.55 -26.72 -4.57
N ARG A 472 18.72 -27.95 -4.09
CA ARG A 472 17.73 -28.65 -3.25
C ARG A 472 17.54 -27.99 -1.89
N ALA A 473 18.60 -27.40 -1.32
CA ALA A 473 18.49 -26.68 -0.08
C ALA A 473 17.69 -25.37 -0.24
N VAL A 474 17.94 -24.64 -1.34
CA VAL A 474 17.16 -23.43 -1.69
C VAL A 474 15.69 -23.76 -2.00
N ASP A 475 15.45 -24.82 -2.80
CA ASP A 475 14.11 -25.32 -3.11
C ASP A 475 13.32 -25.58 -1.84
N ALA A 476 13.87 -26.38 -0.91
CA ALA A 476 13.22 -26.66 0.35
C ALA A 476 13.03 -25.41 1.23
N ALA A 477 13.97 -24.46 1.24
CA ALA A 477 13.81 -23.22 1.99
C ALA A 477 12.63 -22.40 1.47
N VAL A 478 12.47 -22.33 0.15
CA VAL A 478 11.35 -21.65 -0.50
C VAL A 478 10.02 -22.37 -0.25
N ASP A 479 10.01 -23.70 -0.27
CA ASP A 479 8.82 -24.48 0.08
C ASP A 479 8.29 -24.17 1.49
N TYR A 480 9.18 -24.13 2.49
CA TYR A 480 8.80 -23.74 3.85
C TYR A 480 8.29 -22.29 3.94
N VAL A 481 8.84 -21.37 3.14
CA VAL A 481 8.34 -19.99 3.03
C VAL A 481 6.92 -19.97 2.46
N TYR A 482 6.65 -20.76 1.39
CA TYR A 482 5.31 -20.84 0.81
C TYR A 482 4.30 -21.52 1.76
N LEU A 483 4.71 -22.50 2.55
CA LEU A 483 3.88 -23.06 3.62
C LEU A 483 3.58 -21.99 4.70
N GLY A 484 4.56 -21.18 5.06
CA GLY A 484 4.35 -20.04 5.95
C GLY A 484 3.38 -19.00 5.36
N ALA A 485 3.48 -18.71 4.07
CA ALA A 485 2.53 -17.84 3.36
C ALA A 485 1.11 -18.46 3.32
N ALA A 486 1.00 -19.78 3.15
CA ALA A 486 -0.27 -20.50 3.26
C ALA A 486 -0.87 -20.39 4.66
N ALA A 487 -0.05 -20.49 5.72
CA ALA A 487 -0.52 -20.26 7.09
C ALA A 487 -1.03 -18.82 7.28
N ALA A 488 -0.37 -17.81 6.70
CA ALA A 488 -0.86 -16.44 6.70
C ALA A 488 -2.20 -16.30 5.94
N ALA A 489 -2.37 -16.97 4.81
CA ALA A 489 -3.64 -17.02 4.10
C ALA A 489 -4.75 -17.67 4.94
N ALA A 490 -4.44 -18.74 5.67
CA ALA A 490 -5.36 -19.37 6.61
C ALA A 490 -5.75 -18.42 7.77
N LEU A 491 -4.81 -17.64 8.30
CA LEU A 491 -5.08 -16.59 9.30
C LEU A 491 -6.00 -15.50 8.75
N ALA A 492 -5.80 -15.06 7.50
CA ALA A 492 -6.70 -14.12 6.83
C ALA A 492 -8.13 -14.68 6.71
N LEU A 493 -8.27 -15.95 6.32
CA LEU A 493 -9.54 -16.65 6.26
C LEU A 493 -10.19 -16.73 7.63
N LEU A 494 -9.45 -17.12 8.66
CA LEU A 494 -9.94 -17.19 10.03
C LEU A 494 -10.45 -15.82 10.49
N ALA A 495 -9.69 -14.73 10.26
CA ALA A 495 -10.10 -13.38 10.60
C ALA A 495 -11.43 -12.99 9.90
N LEU A 496 -11.57 -13.29 8.61
CA LEU A 496 -12.79 -13.00 7.86
C LEU A 496 -13.98 -13.87 8.30
N LEU A 497 -13.76 -15.14 8.62
CA LEU A 497 -14.83 -16.07 9.00
C LEU A 497 -15.32 -15.83 10.42
N THR A 498 -14.45 -15.41 11.33
CA THR A 498 -14.79 -15.22 12.75
C THR A 498 -15.20 -13.80 13.11
N LEU A 499 -14.47 -12.80 12.62
CA LEU A 499 -14.64 -11.40 13.00
C LEU A 499 -15.53 -10.61 12.04
N ALA A 500 -15.43 -10.86 10.72
CA ALA A 500 -16.18 -10.08 9.76
C ALA A 500 -17.68 -10.44 9.79
N PRO A 501 -18.59 -9.46 9.78
CA PRO A 501 -20.03 -9.73 9.68
C PRO A 501 -20.36 -10.39 8.34
N ARG A 502 -21.41 -11.21 8.29
CA ARG A 502 -21.83 -11.90 7.05
C ARG A 502 -22.11 -10.94 5.90
N ARG A 503 -22.68 -9.76 6.21
CA ARG A 503 -22.86 -8.65 5.27
C ARG A 503 -22.22 -7.42 5.87
N PHE A 504 -21.47 -6.67 5.07
CA PHE A 504 -20.90 -5.40 5.51
C PHE A 504 -22.03 -4.36 5.64
N PRO A 505 -22.08 -3.59 6.74
CA PRO A 505 -23.08 -2.54 6.93
C PRO A 505 -22.78 -1.33 6.04
N VAL A 506 -23.21 -1.36 4.80
CA VAL A 506 -23.06 -0.24 3.85
C VAL A 506 -23.95 0.91 4.27
N LEU A 507 -23.47 2.14 4.23
CA LEU A 507 -24.23 3.33 4.60
C LEU A 507 -25.31 3.63 3.55
N LYS A 508 -26.51 4.04 3.99
CA LYS A 508 -27.67 4.33 3.11
C LYS A 508 -27.40 5.38 2.06
N GLU A 509 -26.71 6.47 2.37
CA GLU A 509 -26.33 7.50 1.40
C GLU A 509 -25.56 6.97 0.17
N GLN A 510 -24.91 5.82 0.32
CA GLN A 510 -24.21 5.16 -0.78
C GLN A 510 -25.10 4.14 -1.51
N GLN A 511 -26.19 3.71 -0.89
CA GLN A 511 -27.21 2.86 -1.52
C GLN A 511 -28.17 3.72 -2.36
N ASP A 512 -28.64 4.87 -1.86
CA ASP A 512 -29.57 5.75 -2.55
C ASP A 512 -28.94 6.32 -3.84
N GLY A 513 -27.67 6.76 -3.81
CA GLY A 513 -26.94 7.15 -5.02
C GLY A 513 -26.69 6.01 -6.01
N GLN A 514 -26.78 4.75 -5.57
CA GLN A 514 -26.66 3.57 -6.42
C GLN A 514 -28.01 3.25 -7.08
N ASP A 515 -29.10 3.39 -6.34
CA ASP A 515 -30.46 3.14 -6.81
C ASP A 515 -30.93 4.24 -7.80
N GLU A 516 -30.54 5.50 -7.59
CA GLU A 516 -30.79 6.59 -8.54
C GLU A 516 -30.07 6.37 -9.89
N LEU A 517 -28.82 5.89 -9.88
CA LEU A 517 -28.09 5.56 -11.10
C LEU A 517 -28.66 4.34 -11.81
N ASP A 518 -29.18 3.35 -11.06
CA ASP A 518 -29.85 2.18 -11.63
C ASP A 518 -31.21 2.56 -12.22
N GLY A 519 -31.91 3.51 -11.60
CA GLY A 519 -33.16 4.07 -12.09
C GLY A 519 -32.99 4.85 -13.41
N GLN A 520 -31.91 5.63 -13.53
CA GLN A 520 -31.62 6.41 -14.74
C GLN A 520 -31.14 5.51 -15.90
N GLY A 521 -30.31 4.50 -15.64
CA GLY A 521 -29.88 3.54 -16.67
C GLY A 521 -31.02 2.70 -17.25
N GLY A 522 -32.02 2.39 -16.43
CA GLY A 522 -33.24 1.68 -16.87
C GLY A 522 -34.22 2.55 -17.67
N GLN A 523 -34.17 3.86 -17.53
CA GLN A 523 -34.98 4.78 -18.31
C GLN A 523 -34.38 5.06 -19.69
N ASP A 524 -33.07 5.16 -19.80
CA ASP A 524 -32.38 5.34 -21.08
C ASP A 524 -32.50 4.12 -22.00
N GLU A 525 -32.46 2.89 -21.44
CA GLU A 525 -32.72 1.68 -22.25
C GLU A 525 -34.17 1.58 -22.75
N ARG A 526 -35.13 2.12 -22.00
CA ARG A 526 -36.56 2.14 -22.43
C ARG A 526 -36.88 3.25 -23.42
N SER A 527 -36.13 4.35 -23.40
CA SER A 527 -36.31 5.47 -24.32
C SER A 527 -35.70 5.22 -25.70
N GLY A 528 -34.68 4.36 -25.80
CA GLY A 528 -34.03 3.98 -27.06
C GLY A 528 -34.77 2.91 -27.88
N ALA A 529 -35.83 2.31 -27.35
CA ALA A 529 -36.57 1.21 -28.01
C ALA A 529 -37.94 1.65 -28.56
N ARG A 530 -38.04 2.82 -29.22
CA ARG A 530 -39.19 3.13 -30.08
C ARG A 530 -38.85 2.77 -31.52
N PRO A 531 -39.50 1.78 -32.12
CA PRO A 531 -39.35 1.51 -33.54
C PRO A 531 -40.03 2.64 -34.34
N ALA A 532 -39.29 3.22 -35.28
CA ALA A 532 -39.85 4.03 -36.31
C ALA A 532 -40.76 3.13 -37.16
N GLY A 533 -42.08 3.37 -37.04
CA GLY A 533 -43.10 2.85 -37.97
C GLY A 533 -43.38 3.87 -39.05
#